data_40eeff87559bfdef4b6599ab1e6a4f44
#
_entry.id   40eeff87559bfdef4b6599ab1e6a4f44
#
_cell.length_a   1.000
_cell.length_b   1.000
_cell.length_c   1.000
_cell.angle_alpha   90.00
_cell.angle_beta   90.00
_cell.angle_gamma   90.00
#
_symmetry.space_group_name_H-M   'P 1'
#
loop_
_entity.id
_entity.type
_entity.pdbx_description
1 polymer ?
#
loop_
_entity_poly.entity_id
_entity_poly.type
_entity_poly.pdbx_seq_one_letter_code
_entity_poly.pdbx_strand_id
1 'polypeptide(L)'
;MKKEDIYTLIVYAMMVAIAIFVGVNIIAPAFVTLGITGVSRYVYATITIFFAFLINVILLELGHILGALAGGYSIQTVNFLGLAFIFSPKGLRLRLQPYEGLTGETIVVPRAKKLKPKLFLLGGLLMYVIEMVLAFVVGYGLFDQSQWGRYASVVVIAVGGMLMIYNFMPFKLDTVTDGYKLATLTTAKGNDAYEELRRIEKMYKLGKSPKPFNVFKELNNLNVQIYFHKIYQAMVDEAYDEAKTDLKKLAASPRLGETLQQKIFVLQTYIAFIEKKPKAAGGFFYELSSKQRKYLSNDTNMSTLSTYLYVAGLIEESYSETTYTMERQVVSLKKIQESGRKAAEAILFDRMLKLVKKKHPSWRF
;
A
#
# COMPACT_ATOMS: atom_id res chain seq x y z
N MET A 1 22.51 -4.30 -6.46
CA MET A 1 21.17 -3.82 -6.87
C MET A 1 20.24 -5.01 -7.04
N LYS A 2 19.03 -4.94 -6.51
CA LYS A 2 18.00 -5.94 -6.75
C LYS A 2 17.49 -5.80 -8.19
N LYS A 3 16.96 -6.88 -8.81
CA LYS A 3 16.39 -6.80 -10.16
C LYS A 3 15.28 -5.74 -10.26
N GLU A 4 14.51 -5.59 -9.18
CA GLU A 4 13.45 -4.59 -9.06
C GLU A 4 13.98 -3.15 -9.18
N ASP A 5 15.12 -2.84 -8.54
CA ASP A 5 15.77 -1.53 -8.61
C ASP A 5 16.22 -1.21 -10.04
N ILE A 6 16.73 -2.23 -10.76
CA ILE A 6 17.18 -2.08 -12.16
C ILE A 6 15.96 -1.78 -13.06
N TYR A 7 14.87 -2.53 -12.90
CA TYR A 7 13.65 -2.27 -13.70
C TYR A 7 13.07 -0.89 -13.41
N THR A 8 13.04 -0.49 -12.13
CA THR A 8 12.60 0.86 -11.73
C THR A 8 13.47 1.94 -12.39
N LEU A 9 14.79 1.78 -12.35
CA LEU A 9 15.72 2.72 -12.98
C LEU A 9 15.52 2.82 -14.50
N ILE A 10 15.30 1.68 -15.18
CA ILE A 10 15.04 1.65 -16.62
C ILE A 10 13.73 2.41 -16.94
N VAL A 11 12.66 2.16 -16.16
CA VAL A 11 11.37 2.83 -16.36
C VAL A 11 11.51 4.35 -16.16
N TYR A 12 12.19 4.77 -15.08
CA TYR A 12 12.42 6.20 -14.86
C TYR A 12 13.29 6.84 -15.93
N ALA A 13 14.36 6.17 -16.39
CA ALA A 13 15.18 6.65 -17.48
C ALA A 13 14.36 6.83 -18.78
N MET A 14 13.47 5.88 -19.07
CA MET A 14 12.56 5.96 -20.22
C MET A 14 11.57 7.13 -20.07
N MET A 15 10.98 7.31 -18.89
CA MET A 15 10.08 8.46 -18.62
C MET A 15 10.80 9.79 -18.77
N VAL A 16 12.04 9.91 -18.29
CA VAL A 16 12.87 11.11 -18.46
C VAL A 16 13.18 11.36 -19.94
N ALA A 17 13.53 10.33 -20.70
CA ALA A 17 13.77 10.46 -22.14
C ALA A 17 12.52 10.95 -22.90
N ILE A 18 11.34 10.41 -22.57
CA ILE A 18 10.05 10.86 -23.12
C ILE A 18 9.79 12.32 -22.74
N ALA A 19 10.00 12.69 -21.46
CA ALA A 19 9.80 14.06 -20.99
C ALA A 19 10.72 15.06 -21.72
N ILE A 20 11.99 14.72 -21.92
CA ILE A 20 12.94 15.53 -22.69
C ILE A 20 12.48 15.65 -24.14
N PHE A 21 12.13 14.53 -24.78
CA PHE A 21 11.65 14.53 -26.16
C PHE A 21 10.42 15.43 -26.34
N VAL A 22 9.41 15.28 -25.49
CA VAL A 22 8.19 16.10 -25.52
C VAL A 22 8.50 17.56 -25.20
N GLY A 23 9.36 17.82 -24.21
CA GLY A 23 9.77 19.17 -23.83
C GLY A 23 10.44 19.92 -24.98
N VAL A 24 11.40 19.29 -25.66
CA VAL A 24 12.20 19.93 -26.73
C VAL A 24 11.45 20.00 -28.04
N ASN A 25 10.76 18.93 -28.43
CA ASN A 25 10.18 18.85 -29.78
C ASN A 25 8.72 19.31 -29.85
N ILE A 26 8.02 19.42 -28.72
CA ILE A 26 6.59 19.76 -28.69
C ILE A 26 6.31 21.00 -27.86
N ILE A 27 6.73 21.00 -26.59
CA ILE A 27 6.41 22.10 -25.65
C ILE A 27 7.17 23.38 -26.02
N ALA A 28 8.47 23.29 -26.25
CA ALA A 28 9.27 24.47 -26.56
C ALA A 28 8.85 25.15 -27.87
N PRO A 29 8.60 24.45 -29.02
CA PRO A 29 8.04 25.04 -30.22
C PRO A 29 6.64 25.64 -30.00
N ALA A 30 5.78 24.97 -29.23
CA ALA A 30 4.44 25.49 -28.93
C ALA A 30 4.49 26.84 -28.22
N PHE A 31 5.42 27.04 -27.29
CA PHE A 31 5.59 28.33 -26.60
C PHE A 31 6.07 29.46 -27.56
N VAL A 32 6.95 29.14 -28.51
CA VAL A 32 7.35 30.10 -29.52
C VAL A 32 6.13 30.56 -30.34
N THR A 33 5.30 29.60 -30.76
CA THR A 33 4.08 29.89 -31.55
C THR A 33 3.03 30.66 -30.75
N LEU A 34 2.96 30.42 -29.44
CA LEU A 34 2.07 31.13 -28.52
C LEU A 34 2.60 32.51 -28.09
N GLY A 35 3.79 32.91 -28.54
CA GLY A 35 4.42 34.18 -28.16
C GLY A 35 4.87 34.25 -26.67
N ILE A 36 5.00 33.07 -25.98
CA ILE A 36 5.41 32.98 -24.58
C ILE A 36 6.93 32.96 -24.55
N THR A 37 7.53 33.95 -23.88
CA THR A 37 9.00 34.12 -23.79
C THR A 37 9.46 34.28 -22.33
N GLY A 38 10.76 34.16 -22.11
CA GLY A 38 11.34 34.42 -20.79
C GLY A 38 10.88 33.45 -19.72
N VAL A 39 10.74 33.92 -18.48
CA VAL A 39 10.37 33.12 -17.30
C VAL A 39 8.94 32.59 -17.39
N SER A 40 8.04 33.31 -18.07
CA SER A 40 6.62 32.90 -18.17
C SER A 40 6.42 31.53 -18.77
N ARG A 41 7.28 31.09 -19.72
CA ARG A 41 7.18 29.73 -20.30
C ARG A 41 7.33 28.61 -19.25
N TYR A 42 8.20 28.80 -18.26
CA TYR A 42 8.37 27.80 -17.19
C TYR A 42 7.16 27.76 -16.27
N VAL A 43 6.57 28.92 -15.97
CA VAL A 43 5.35 29.01 -15.17
C VAL A 43 4.19 28.31 -15.89
N TYR A 44 3.95 28.61 -17.16
CA TYR A 44 2.89 27.98 -17.94
C TYR A 44 3.12 26.48 -18.10
N ALA A 45 4.35 26.02 -18.37
CA ALA A 45 4.66 24.61 -18.47
C ALA A 45 4.37 23.89 -17.14
N THR A 46 4.84 24.45 -16.02
CA THR A 46 4.61 23.87 -14.69
C THR A 46 3.13 23.75 -14.36
N ILE A 47 2.37 24.81 -14.57
CA ILE A 47 0.93 24.82 -14.31
C ILE A 47 0.21 23.79 -15.19
N THR A 48 0.52 23.74 -16.49
CA THR A 48 -0.14 22.81 -17.42
C THR A 48 0.21 21.36 -17.09
N ILE A 49 1.46 21.06 -16.80
CA ILE A 49 1.90 19.71 -16.39
C ILE A 49 1.23 19.31 -15.08
N PHE A 50 1.13 20.21 -14.11
CA PHE A 50 0.47 19.95 -12.84
C PHE A 50 -1.01 19.60 -13.02
N PHE A 51 -1.76 20.39 -13.82
CA PHE A 51 -3.16 20.09 -14.11
C PHE A 51 -3.32 18.82 -14.93
N ALA A 52 -2.45 18.58 -15.92
CA ALA A 52 -2.46 17.34 -16.69
C ALA A 52 -2.23 16.13 -15.77
N PHE A 53 -1.29 16.22 -14.82
CA PHE A 53 -1.05 15.18 -13.82
C PHE A 53 -2.29 14.93 -12.95
N LEU A 54 -2.92 15.99 -12.42
CA LEU A 54 -4.14 15.86 -11.61
C LEU A 54 -5.29 15.20 -12.37
N ILE A 55 -5.53 15.62 -13.62
CA ILE A 55 -6.59 15.04 -14.46
C ILE A 55 -6.33 13.55 -14.67
N ASN A 56 -5.12 13.17 -15.05
CA ASN A 56 -4.73 11.79 -15.26
C ASN A 56 -4.92 10.94 -14.01
N VAL A 57 -4.53 11.45 -12.84
CA VAL A 57 -4.70 10.74 -11.55
C VAL A 57 -6.18 10.53 -11.23
N ILE A 58 -7.00 11.57 -11.38
CA ILE A 58 -8.44 11.51 -11.12
C ILE A 58 -9.11 10.49 -12.05
N LEU A 59 -8.78 10.53 -13.33
CA LEU A 59 -9.36 9.62 -14.32
C LEU A 59 -8.90 8.18 -14.14
N LEU A 60 -7.64 7.94 -13.74
CA LEU A 60 -7.15 6.62 -13.37
C LEU A 60 -7.99 6.01 -12.24
N GLU A 61 -8.16 6.75 -11.14
CA GLU A 61 -8.93 6.25 -9.99
C GLU A 61 -10.42 6.11 -10.33
N LEU A 62 -10.97 6.98 -11.17
CA LEU A 62 -12.33 6.83 -11.70
C LEU A 62 -12.45 5.53 -12.51
N GLY A 63 -11.45 5.20 -13.33
CA GLY A 63 -11.37 3.94 -14.05
C GLY A 63 -11.38 2.73 -13.12
N HIS A 64 -10.61 2.78 -12.03
CA HIS A 64 -10.63 1.74 -11.01
C HIS A 64 -11.99 1.63 -10.31
N ILE A 65 -12.66 2.75 -10.01
CA ILE A 65 -14.00 2.76 -9.44
C ILE A 65 -14.97 2.04 -10.38
N LEU A 66 -15.02 2.43 -11.63
CA LEU A 66 -15.93 1.84 -12.63
C LEU A 66 -15.62 0.35 -12.86
N GLY A 67 -14.35 0.01 -13.01
CA GLY A 67 -13.88 -1.37 -13.16
C GLY A 67 -14.20 -2.23 -11.94
N ALA A 68 -14.07 -1.67 -10.73
CA ALA A 68 -14.43 -2.35 -9.49
C ALA A 68 -15.93 -2.65 -9.40
N LEU A 69 -16.77 -1.66 -9.68
CA LEU A 69 -18.23 -1.82 -9.66
C LEU A 69 -18.68 -2.88 -10.68
N ALA A 70 -18.12 -2.85 -11.90
CA ALA A 70 -18.36 -3.85 -12.93
C ALA A 70 -17.78 -5.24 -12.55
N GLY A 71 -16.70 -5.26 -11.78
CA GLY A 71 -16.03 -6.46 -11.25
C GLY A 71 -16.72 -7.10 -10.06
N GLY A 72 -17.81 -6.52 -9.55
CA GLY A 72 -18.56 -7.07 -8.40
C GLY A 72 -18.04 -6.63 -7.03
N TYR A 73 -17.31 -5.52 -6.98
CA TYR A 73 -16.80 -4.91 -5.73
C TYR A 73 -17.67 -3.72 -5.30
N SER A 74 -17.55 -3.33 -4.05
CA SER A 74 -17.93 -2.01 -3.54
C SER A 74 -16.69 -1.23 -3.17
N ILE A 75 -16.73 0.08 -3.34
CA ILE A 75 -15.65 1.00 -3.01
C ILE A 75 -15.64 1.20 -1.50
N GLN A 76 -14.49 1.07 -0.89
CA GLN A 76 -14.29 1.37 0.53
C GLN A 76 -13.57 2.69 0.70
N THR A 77 -12.51 2.93 -0.06
CA THR A 77 -11.70 4.16 0.01
C THR A 77 -11.19 4.47 -1.38
N VAL A 78 -11.16 5.75 -1.72
CA VAL A 78 -10.45 6.27 -2.88
C VAL A 78 -9.49 7.33 -2.36
N ASN A 79 -8.21 7.14 -2.61
CA ASN A 79 -7.16 8.04 -2.18
C ASN A 79 -6.54 8.73 -3.40
N PHE A 80 -6.58 10.06 -3.41
CA PHE A 80 -5.93 10.89 -4.43
C PHE A 80 -4.81 11.67 -3.76
N LEU A 81 -3.56 11.36 -4.06
CA LEU A 81 -2.39 12.10 -3.57
C LEU A 81 -2.39 12.32 -2.05
N GLY A 82 -2.88 11.34 -1.29
CA GLY A 82 -2.97 11.42 0.18
C GLY A 82 -4.30 11.93 0.73
N LEU A 83 -5.22 12.40 -0.12
CA LEU A 83 -6.58 12.78 0.27
C LEU A 83 -7.51 11.58 0.11
N ALA A 84 -7.87 10.93 1.21
CA ALA A 84 -8.68 9.73 1.22
C ALA A 84 -10.18 10.04 1.41
N PHE A 85 -10.99 9.56 0.47
CA PHE A 85 -12.45 9.55 0.52
C PHE A 85 -12.89 8.16 1.02
N ILE A 86 -13.33 8.09 2.27
CA ILE A 86 -13.68 6.83 2.93
C ILE A 86 -15.21 6.67 2.92
N PHE A 87 -15.68 5.65 2.24
CA PHE A 87 -17.09 5.30 2.15
C PHE A 87 -17.47 4.34 3.28
N SER A 88 -18.37 4.74 4.15
CA SER A 88 -18.85 3.95 5.27
C SER A 88 -20.36 3.95 5.36
N PRO A 89 -21.00 3.00 6.09
CA PRO A 89 -22.44 3.04 6.33
C PRO A 89 -22.93 4.33 7.03
N LYS A 90 -22.00 5.05 7.69
CA LYS A 90 -22.26 6.34 8.36
C LYS A 90 -22.06 7.55 7.45
N GLY A 91 -21.81 7.33 6.14
CA GLY A 91 -21.59 8.38 5.15
C GLY A 91 -20.13 8.49 4.70
N LEU A 92 -19.88 9.49 3.85
CA LEU A 92 -18.57 9.83 3.30
C LEU A 92 -17.73 10.59 4.35
N ARG A 93 -16.48 10.18 4.51
CA ARG A 93 -15.49 10.86 5.38
C ARG A 93 -14.27 11.22 4.57
N LEU A 94 -13.77 12.44 4.76
CA LEU A 94 -12.54 12.91 4.17
C LEU A 94 -11.41 12.85 5.20
N ARG A 95 -10.22 12.37 4.79
CA ARG A 95 -9.07 12.26 5.67
C ARG A 95 -7.77 12.32 4.88
N LEU A 96 -6.74 12.97 5.45
CA LEU A 96 -5.37 12.82 4.97
C LEU A 96 -4.82 11.47 5.42
N GLN A 97 -4.36 10.66 4.47
CA GLN A 97 -3.89 9.30 4.72
C GLN A 97 -2.75 8.92 3.77
N PRO A 98 -1.68 8.28 4.28
CA PRO A 98 -0.68 7.69 3.43
C PRO A 98 -1.29 6.65 2.49
N TYR A 99 -0.74 6.51 1.29
CA TYR A 99 -1.15 5.55 0.28
C TYR A 99 0.07 4.86 -0.32
N GLU A 100 -0.17 3.71 -0.94
CA GLU A 100 0.86 3.00 -1.72
C GLU A 100 0.69 3.36 -3.21
N GLY A 101 1.81 3.57 -3.89
CA GLY A 101 1.81 3.93 -5.31
C GLY A 101 2.21 5.38 -5.59
N LEU A 102 2.23 5.75 -6.87
CA LEU A 102 2.68 7.06 -7.33
C LEU A 102 1.55 8.11 -7.27
N THR A 103 0.32 7.70 -7.53
CA THR A 103 -0.79 8.61 -7.82
C THR A 103 -1.93 8.54 -6.81
N GLY A 104 -2.25 7.37 -6.34
CA GLY A 104 -3.36 7.13 -5.43
C GLY A 104 -3.59 5.65 -5.20
N GLU A 105 -4.72 5.33 -4.58
CA GLU A 105 -5.11 3.96 -4.29
C GLU A 105 -6.62 3.84 -4.14
N THR A 106 -7.25 2.96 -4.92
CA THR A 106 -8.64 2.57 -4.73
C THR A 106 -8.74 1.25 -3.97
N ILE A 107 -9.28 1.28 -2.74
CA ILE A 107 -9.48 0.11 -1.90
C ILE A 107 -10.91 -0.39 -2.07
N VAL A 108 -11.04 -1.65 -2.42
CA VAL A 108 -12.30 -2.29 -2.75
C VAL A 108 -12.60 -3.48 -1.86
N VAL A 109 -13.88 -3.83 -1.75
CA VAL A 109 -14.34 -4.98 -1.00
C VAL A 109 -15.30 -5.83 -1.80
N PRO A 110 -15.24 -7.15 -1.66
CA PRO A 110 -16.16 -8.07 -2.33
C PRO A 110 -17.62 -7.76 -2.00
N ARG A 111 -18.44 -7.57 -3.04
CA ARG A 111 -19.89 -7.42 -2.93
C ARG A 111 -20.62 -8.61 -3.55
N ALA A 112 -20.21 -9.02 -4.76
CA ALA A 112 -20.79 -10.15 -5.47
C ALA A 112 -20.19 -11.49 -5.03
N LYS A 113 -20.90 -12.60 -5.32
CA LYS A 113 -20.37 -13.96 -5.10
C LYS A 113 -19.23 -14.27 -6.06
N LYS A 114 -19.34 -13.85 -7.31
CA LYS A 114 -18.32 -14.03 -8.35
C LYS A 114 -17.66 -12.68 -8.64
N LEU A 115 -16.35 -12.61 -8.46
CA LEU A 115 -15.56 -11.43 -8.63
C LEU A 115 -14.78 -11.46 -9.94
N LYS A 116 -14.56 -10.28 -10.53
CA LYS A 116 -13.77 -10.14 -11.76
C LYS A 116 -12.63 -9.16 -11.50
N PRO A 117 -11.54 -9.59 -10.83
CA PRO A 117 -10.46 -8.69 -10.42
C PRO A 117 -9.73 -8.03 -11.60
N LYS A 118 -9.68 -8.71 -12.75
CA LYS A 118 -9.10 -8.13 -13.96
C LYS A 118 -9.84 -6.88 -14.45
N LEU A 119 -11.17 -6.84 -14.30
CA LEU A 119 -11.94 -5.64 -14.66
C LEU A 119 -11.59 -4.44 -13.78
N PHE A 120 -11.40 -4.68 -12.48
CA PHE A 120 -10.95 -3.64 -11.56
C PHE A 120 -9.59 -3.05 -11.98
N LEU A 121 -8.60 -3.90 -12.24
CA LEU A 121 -7.25 -3.45 -12.62
C LEU A 121 -7.20 -2.85 -14.03
N LEU A 122 -7.91 -3.44 -14.99
CA LEU A 122 -7.98 -2.92 -16.37
C LEU A 122 -8.80 -1.64 -16.47
N GLY A 123 -9.66 -1.35 -15.50
CA GLY A 123 -10.46 -0.12 -15.49
C GLY A 123 -9.60 1.14 -15.57
N GLY A 124 -8.50 1.20 -14.82
CA GLY A 124 -7.55 2.30 -14.88
C GLY A 124 -6.86 2.43 -16.25
N LEU A 125 -6.40 1.30 -16.83
CA LEU A 125 -5.81 1.28 -18.17
C LEU A 125 -6.78 1.79 -19.24
N LEU A 126 -8.01 1.27 -19.21
CA LEU A 126 -9.04 1.68 -20.16
C LEU A 126 -9.32 3.17 -20.08
N MET A 127 -9.32 3.73 -18.86
CA MET A 127 -9.56 5.15 -18.66
C MET A 127 -8.44 6.01 -19.20
N TYR A 128 -7.17 5.62 -19.05
CA TYR A 128 -6.06 6.31 -19.72
C TYR A 128 -6.19 6.31 -21.24
N VAL A 129 -6.57 5.18 -21.85
CA VAL A 129 -6.77 5.12 -23.30
C VAL A 129 -7.91 6.05 -23.73
N ILE A 130 -9.04 6.03 -23.00
CA ILE A 130 -10.18 6.92 -23.28
C ILE A 130 -9.75 8.39 -23.15
N GLU A 131 -9.02 8.73 -22.08
CA GLU A 131 -8.52 10.09 -21.86
C GLU A 131 -7.62 10.57 -23.01
N MET A 132 -6.64 9.76 -23.41
CA MET A 132 -5.74 10.11 -24.51
C MET A 132 -6.50 10.32 -25.83
N VAL A 133 -7.48 9.45 -26.12
CA VAL A 133 -8.34 9.61 -27.32
C VAL A 133 -9.18 10.88 -27.22
N LEU A 134 -9.80 11.15 -26.06
CA LEU A 134 -10.59 12.37 -25.85
C LEU A 134 -9.72 13.62 -25.93
N ALA A 135 -8.53 13.63 -25.30
CA ALA A 135 -7.60 14.75 -25.39
C ALA A 135 -7.18 15.01 -26.84
N PHE A 136 -6.91 13.95 -27.62
CA PHE A 136 -6.60 14.09 -29.04
C PHE A 136 -7.80 14.68 -29.83
N VAL A 137 -8.98 14.14 -29.69
CA VAL A 137 -10.19 14.62 -30.35
C VAL A 137 -10.51 16.08 -30.01
N VAL A 138 -10.39 16.42 -28.71
CA VAL A 138 -10.62 17.79 -28.22
C VAL A 138 -9.58 18.75 -28.80
N GLY A 139 -8.29 18.42 -28.72
CA GLY A 139 -7.21 19.30 -29.15
C GLY A 139 -7.11 19.49 -30.69
N TYR A 140 -7.39 18.44 -31.42
CA TYR A 140 -7.21 18.45 -32.90
C TYR A 140 -8.52 18.43 -33.68
N GLY A 141 -9.64 18.11 -33.05
CA GLY A 141 -10.97 18.13 -33.66
C GLY A 141 -11.78 19.37 -33.30
N LEU A 142 -11.96 19.63 -32.01
CA LEU A 142 -12.84 20.73 -31.55
C LEU A 142 -12.10 22.06 -31.40
N PHE A 143 -10.83 22.02 -30.98
CA PHE A 143 -9.99 23.20 -30.79
C PHE A 143 -8.85 23.30 -31.82
N ASP A 144 -9.08 22.83 -33.02
CA ASP A 144 -8.09 22.79 -34.09
C ASP A 144 -7.50 24.17 -34.40
N GLN A 145 -8.27 25.24 -34.30
CA GLN A 145 -7.86 26.64 -34.46
C GLN A 145 -7.14 27.19 -33.21
N SER A 146 -7.22 26.50 -32.06
CA SER A 146 -6.60 26.93 -30.79
C SER A 146 -5.26 26.26 -30.57
N GLN A 147 -4.18 27.01 -30.68
CA GLN A 147 -2.84 26.53 -30.36
C GLN A 147 -2.74 26.13 -28.86
N TRP A 148 -3.45 26.82 -27.96
CA TRP A 148 -3.56 26.45 -26.54
C TRP A 148 -4.25 25.11 -26.34
N GLY A 149 -5.34 24.86 -27.07
CA GLY A 149 -6.05 23.57 -27.01
C GLY A 149 -5.16 22.41 -27.46
N ARG A 150 -4.43 22.57 -28.56
CA ARG A 150 -3.47 21.55 -29.02
C ARG A 150 -2.34 21.33 -28.02
N TYR A 151 -1.74 22.41 -27.49
CA TYR A 151 -0.68 22.32 -26.48
C TYR A 151 -1.16 21.58 -25.25
N ALA A 152 -2.29 21.99 -24.64
CA ALA A 152 -2.83 21.36 -23.45
C ALA A 152 -3.11 19.86 -23.69
N SER A 153 -3.71 19.50 -24.81
CA SER A 153 -3.99 18.12 -25.18
C SER A 153 -2.73 17.26 -25.30
N VAL A 154 -1.69 17.79 -25.93
CA VAL A 154 -0.40 17.07 -26.04
C VAL A 154 0.22 16.84 -24.66
N VAL A 155 0.16 17.83 -23.77
CA VAL A 155 0.69 17.69 -22.41
C VAL A 155 -0.10 16.63 -21.63
N VAL A 156 -1.44 16.62 -21.73
CA VAL A 156 -2.28 15.59 -21.09
C VAL A 156 -1.93 14.19 -21.63
N ILE A 157 -1.81 14.03 -22.94
CA ILE A 157 -1.45 12.75 -23.57
C ILE A 157 -0.05 12.30 -23.13
N ALA A 158 0.93 13.20 -23.09
CA ALA A 158 2.30 12.87 -22.71
C ALA A 158 2.40 12.44 -21.25
N VAL A 159 1.76 13.19 -20.35
CA VAL A 159 1.73 12.85 -18.90
C VAL A 159 0.98 11.56 -18.68
N GLY A 160 -0.19 11.37 -19.30
CA GLY A 160 -0.97 10.14 -19.22
C GLY A 160 -0.21 8.92 -19.74
N GLY A 161 0.49 9.07 -20.88
CA GLY A 161 1.34 8.02 -21.44
C GLY A 161 2.47 7.60 -20.50
N MET A 162 3.15 8.56 -19.86
CA MET A 162 4.20 8.27 -18.86
C MET A 162 3.62 7.54 -17.64
N LEU A 163 2.51 8.02 -17.09
CA LEU A 163 1.84 7.38 -15.96
C LEU A 163 1.32 5.98 -16.31
N MET A 164 0.79 5.81 -17.53
CA MET A 164 0.37 4.51 -18.03
C MET A 164 1.54 3.54 -18.13
N ILE A 165 2.69 3.95 -18.68
CA ILE A 165 3.89 3.13 -18.75
C ILE A 165 4.31 2.68 -17.34
N TYR A 166 4.37 3.59 -16.37
CA TYR A 166 4.74 3.25 -15.00
C TYR A 166 3.74 2.27 -14.37
N ASN A 167 2.44 2.59 -14.39
CA ASN A 167 1.41 1.82 -13.69
C ASN A 167 1.15 0.43 -14.29
N PHE A 168 1.38 0.24 -15.59
CA PHE A 168 1.06 -1.03 -16.26
C PHE A 168 2.27 -1.87 -16.64
N MET A 169 3.45 -1.55 -16.07
CA MET A 169 4.60 -2.46 -16.16
C MET A 169 4.28 -3.81 -15.49
N PRO A 170 4.50 -4.94 -16.20
CA PRO A 170 4.20 -6.27 -15.68
C PRO A 170 5.26 -6.77 -14.68
N PHE A 171 6.24 -5.95 -14.35
CA PHE A 171 7.31 -6.26 -13.41
C PHE A 171 7.08 -5.55 -12.09
N LYS A 172 7.60 -6.13 -11.01
CA LYS A 172 7.64 -5.45 -9.73
C LYS A 172 8.68 -4.33 -9.81
N LEU A 173 8.22 -3.11 -9.59
CA LEU A 173 9.04 -1.91 -9.43
C LEU A 173 9.31 -1.65 -7.94
N ASP A 174 9.69 -0.43 -7.59
CA ASP A 174 9.75 0.07 -6.20
C ASP A 174 8.40 -0.05 -5.48
N THR A 175 7.31 0.05 -6.24
CA THR A 175 5.94 -0.17 -5.76
C THR A 175 5.26 -1.34 -6.48
N VAL A 176 4.12 -1.79 -5.95
CA VAL A 176 3.28 -2.82 -6.55
C VAL A 176 2.27 -2.15 -7.49
N THR A 177 2.62 -2.11 -8.78
CA THR A 177 1.79 -1.51 -9.83
C THR A 177 0.60 -2.38 -10.25
N ASP A 178 -0.37 -1.80 -10.95
CA ASP A 178 -1.52 -2.55 -11.45
C ASP A 178 -1.14 -3.55 -12.54
N GLY A 179 -0.15 -3.21 -13.39
CA GLY A 179 0.40 -4.14 -14.38
C GLY A 179 1.02 -5.37 -13.73
N TYR A 180 1.76 -5.20 -12.64
CA TYR A 180 2.30 -6.33 -11.89
C TYR A 180 1.20 -7.16 -11.20
N LYS A 181 0.19 -6.51 -10.59
CA LYS A 181 -0.99 -7.20 -10.04
C LYS A 181 -1.70 -8.01 -11.14
N LEU A 182 -1.93 -7.39 -12.30
CA LEU A 182 -2.58 -8.03 -13.44
C LEU A 182 -1.77 -9.22 -13.96
N ALA A 183 -0.44 -9.07 -14.13
CA ALA A 183 0.44 -10.18 -14.51
C ALA A 183 0.40 -11.33 -13.51
N THR A 184 0.33 -11.03 -12.21
CA THR A 184 0.16 -12.05 -11.16
C THR A 184 -1.17 -12.79 -11.31
N LEU A 185 -2.26 -12.09 -11.62
CA LEU A 185 -3.59 -12.66 -11.81
C LEU A 185 -3.76 -13.44 -13.12
N THR A 186 -2.82 -13.33 -14.06
CA THR A 186 -2.86 -14.17 -15.28
C THR A 186 -2.42 -15.60 -15.00
N THR A 187 -1.73 -15.87 -13.91
CA THR A 187 -1.39 -17.21 -13.47
C THR A 187 -2.54 -17.81 -12.66
N ALA A 188 -2.84 -19.09 -12.84
CA ALA A 188 -3.88 -19.79 -12.05
C ALA A 188 -3.63 -19.65 -10.54
N LYS A 189 -2.37 -19.86 -10.10
CA LYS A 189 -1.97 -19.75 -8.70
C LYS A 189 -2.12 -18.32 -8.13
N GLY A 190 -1.87 -17.31 -8.94
CA GLY A 190 -2.08 -15.91 -8.56
C GLY A 190 -3.55 -15.57 -8.39
N ASN A 191 -4.39 -16.06 -9.30
CA ASN A 191 -5.84 -15.88 -9.21
C ASN A 191 -6.42 -16.57 -7.97
N ASP A 192 -6.03 -17.82 -7.70
CA ASP A 192 -6.48 -18.57 -6.51
C ASP A 192 -6.06 -17.86 -5.22
N ALA A 193 -4.83 -17.36 -5.14
CA ALA A 193 -4.37 -16.59 -4.00
C ALA A 193 -5.14 -15.28 -3.83
N TYR A 194 -5.49 -14.61 -4.91
CA TYR A 194 -6.32 -13.39 -4.86
C TYR A 194 -7.74 -13.69 -4.37
N GLU A 195 -8.38 -14.76 -4.88
CA GLU A 195 -9.71 -15.16 -4.42
C GLU A 195 -9.70 -15.53 -2.94
N GLU A 196 -8.67 -16.23 -2.48
CA GLU A 196 -8.51 -16.55 -1.05
C GLU A 196 -8.36 -15.30 -0.19
N LEU A 197 -7.54 -14.31 -0.60
CA LEU A 197 -7.46 -13.04 0.11
C LEU A 197 -8.81 -12.33 0.19
N ARG A 198 -9.57 -12.32 -0.90
CA ARG A 198 -10.91 -11.72 -0.91
C ARG A 198 -11.88 -12.49 0.01
N ARG A 199 -11.77 -13.82 0.06
CA ARG A 199 -12.52 -14.65 1.02
C ARG A 199 -12.19 -14.28 2.46
N ILE A 200 -10.90 -14.18 2.79
CA ILE A 200 -10.41 -13.80 4.12
C ILE A 200 -10.98 -12.43 4.54
N GLU A 201 -10.83 -11.42 3.70
CA GLU A 201 -11.34 -10.08 3.98
C GLU A 201 -12.86 -10.05 4.18
N LYS A 202 -13.60 -10.81 3.37
CA LYS A 202 -15.05 -10.95 3.52
C LYS A 202 -15.43 -11.58 4.86
N MET A 203 -14.72 -12.64 5.28
CA MET A 203 -14.98 -13.30 6.56
C MET A 203 -14.76 -12.34 7.74
N TYR A 204 -13.65 -11.61 7.74
CA TYR A 204 -13.39 -10.59 8.77
C TYR A 204 -14.46 -9.50 8.82
N LYS A 205 -14.96 -9.03 7.67
CA LYS A 205 -16.05 -8.05 7.63
C LYS A 205 -17.36 -8.56 8.22
N LEU A 206 -17.61 -9.86 8.09
CA LEU A 206 -18.77 -10.52 8.70
C LEU A 206 -18.55 -10.84 10.18
N GLY A 207 -17.42 -10.45 10.78
CA GLY A 207 -17.05 -10.79 12.15
C GLY A 207 -16.76 -12.28 12.35
N LYS A 208 -16.46 -13.02 11.28
CA LYS A 208 -16.21 -14.48 11.31
C LYS A 208 -14.72 -14.76 11.17
N SER A 209 -14.27 -15.86 11.81
CA SER A 209 -12.91 -16.37 11.60
C SER A 209 -12.73 -16.82 10.15
N PRO A 210 -11.63 -16.42 9.47
CA PRO A 210 -11.34 -16.85 8.11
C PRO A 210 -10.77 -18.28 7.99
N LYS A 211 -10.65 -19.02 9.09
CA LYS A 211 -10.16 -20.42 9.06
C LYS A 211 -11.11 -21.36 8.28
N PRO A 212 -10.59 -22.38 7.58
CA PRO A 212 -9.16 -22.63 7.30
C PRO A 212 -8.59 -21.67 6.27
N PHE A 213 -7.25 -21.50 6.26
CA PHE A 213 -6.53 -20.71 5.28
C PHE A 213 -5.96 -21.59 4.16
N ASN A 214 -6.26 -21.26 2.91
CA ASN A 214 -5.64 -21.92 1.76
C ASN A 214 -4.32 -21.22 1.45
N VAL A 215 -3.20 -21.83 1.80
CA VAL A 215 -1.85 -21.33 1.50
C VAL A 215 -1.25 -22.14 0.35
N PHE A 216 -0.56 -21.45 -0.55
CA PHE A 216 0.00 -22.04 -1.76
C PHE A 216 1.51 -22.24 -1.61
N LYS A 217 2.08 -23.24 -2.29
CA LYS A 217 3.51 -23.56 -2.19
C LYS A 217 4.41 -22.43 -2.68
N GLU A 218 4.00 -21.75 -3.74
CA GLU A 218 4.78 -20.64 -4.30
C GLU A 218 4.50 -19.33 -3.55
N LEU A 219 5.57 -18.69 -3.07
CA LEU A 219 5.49 -17.38 -2.43
C LEU A 219 5.47 -16.29 -3.50
N ASN A 220 4.31 -15.69 -3.70
CA ASN A 220 4.11 -14.43 -4.40
C ASN A 220 3.56 -13.38 -3.43
N ASN A 221 3.43 -12.14 -3.86
CA ASN A 221 2.96 -11.04 -2.99
C ASN A 221 1.59 -11.30 -2.37
N LEU A 222 0.69 -11.98 -3.09
CA LEU A 222 -0.65 -12.29 -2.59
C LEU A 222 -0.61 -13.42 -1.55
N ASN A 223 0.12 -14.49 -1.85
CA ASN A 223 0.24 -15.63 -0.94
C ASN A 223 0.97 -15.26 0.36
N VAL A 224 1.97 -14.38 0.31
CA VAL A 224 2.63 -13.82 1.49
C VAL A 224 1.63 -13.12 2.41
N GLN A 225 0.67 -12.38 1.86
CA GLN A 225 -0.39 -11.74 2.66
C GLN A 225 -1.29 -12.79 3.34
N ILE A 226 -1.63 -13.88 2.65
CA ILE A 226 -2.39 -15.00 3.25
C ILE A 226 -1.64 -15.59 4.44
N TYR A 227 -0.31 -15.81 4.29
CA TYR A 227 0.52 -16.27 5.42
C TYR A 227 0.48 -15.30 6.59
N PHE A 228 0.56 -14.00 6.38
CA PHE A 228 0.45 -13.03 7.48
C PHE A 228 -0.92 -13.08 8.17
N HIS A 229 -2.01 -13.20 7.41
CA HIS A 229 -3.33 -13.39 8.02
C HIS A 229 -3.39 -14.67 8.87
N LYS A 230 -2.82 -15.77 8.37
CA LYS A 230 -2.73 -17.04 9.11
C LYS A 230 -1.89 -16.89 10.39
N ILE A 231 -0.71 -16.24 10.29
CA ILE A 231 0.18 -16.00 11.43
C ILE A 231 -0.51 -15.13 12.48
N TYR A 232 -1.12 -14.01 12.11
CA TYR A 232 -1.86 -13.17 13.06
C TYR A 232 -2.98 -13.94 13.74
N GLN A 233 -3.73 -14.75 13.01
CA GLN A 233 -4.79 -15.56 13.60
C GLN A 233 -4.23 -16.61 14.57
N ALA A 234 -3.13 -17.29 14.21
CA ALA A 234 -2.46 -18.24 15.11
C ALA A 234 -1.96 -17.54 16.38
N MET A 235 -1.39 -16.33 16.27
CA MET A 235 -0.97 -15.55 17.44
C MET A 235 -2.16 -15.12 18.32
N VAL A 236 -3.29 -14.75 17.73
CA VAL A 236 -4.53 -14.42 18.46
C VAL A 236 -5.04 -15.65 19.22
N ASP A 237 -4.98 -16.81 18.60
CA ASP A 237 -5.42 -18.09 19.19
C ASP A 237 -4.36 -18.74 20.12
N GLU A 238 -3.24 -18.04 20.37
CA GLU A 238 -2.10 -18.52 21.18
C GLU A 238 -1.40 -19.77 20.64
N ALA A 239 -1.63 -20.11 19.38
CA ALA A 239 -0.97 -21.21 18.68
C ALA A 239 0.43 -20.79 18.18
N TYR A 240 1.33 -20.44 19.10
CA TYR A 240 2.63 -19.84 18.78
C TYR A 240 3.55 -20.75 17.98
N ASP A 241 3.47 -22.08 18.15
CA ASP A 241 4.29 -23.02 17.39
C ASP A 241 3.88 -23.05 15.91
N GLU A 242 2.59 -22.93 15.61
CA GLU A 242 2.10 -22.77 14.25
C GLU A 242 2.60 -21.46 13.64
N ALA A 243 2.47 -20.34 14.37
CA ALA A 243 2.96 -19.04 13.95
C ALA A 243 4.47 -19.04 13.69
N LYS A 244 5.28 -19.65 14.57
CA LYS A 244 6.75 -19.78 14.40
C LYS A 244 7.10 -20.59 13.13
N THR A 245 6.37 -21.66 12.87
CA THR A 245 6.59 -22.50 11.69
C THR A 245 6.36 -21.71 10.40
N ASP A 246 5.25 -20.96 10.32
CA ASP A 246 4.95 -20.14 9.16
C ASP A 246 5.92 -18.94 9.02
N LEU A 247 6.31 -18.31 10.14
CA LEU A 247 7.34 -17.24 10.12
C LEU A 247 8.70 -17.75 9.65
N LYS A 248 9.14 -18.95 10.08
CA LYS A 248 10.38 -19.58 9.58
C LYS A 248 10.30 -19.85 8.08
N LYS A 249 9.17 -20.33 7.59
CA LYS A 249 8.95 -20.58 6.16
C LYS A 249 9.04 -19.30 5.34
N LEU A 250 8.44 -18.22 5.83
CA LEU A 250 8.57 -16.90 5.17
C LEU A 250 9.99 -16.39 5.21
N ALA A 251 10.66 -16.44 6.38
CA ALA A 251 12.03 -15.97 6.55
C ALA A 251 13.04 -16.67 5.64
N ALA A 252 12.82 -17.95 5.35
CA ALA A 252 13.67 -18.73 4.43
C ALA A 252 13.52 -18.31 2.95
N SER A 253 12.56 -17.44 2.60
CA SER A 253 12.37 -17.01 1.22
C SER A 253 13.33 -15.88 0.84
N PRO A 254 14.21 -16.07 -0.16
CA PRO A 254 15.15 -15.02 -0.60
C PRO A 254 14.47 -13.87 -1.35
N ARG A 255 13.16 -13.99 -1.65
CA ARG A 255 12.40 -13.02 -2.45
C ARG A 255 11.67 -11.97 -1.63
N LEU A 256 11.75 -12.02 -0.29
CA LEU A 256 11.09 -11.06 0.57
C LEU A 256 11.87 -9.74 0.64
N GLY A 257 11.18 -8.63 0.38
CA GLY A 257 11.73 -7.29 0.55
C GLY A 257 12.05 -6.98 2.03
N GLU A 258 12.89 -5.97 2.26
CA GLU A 258 13.36 -5.59 3.60
C GLU A 258 12.20 -5.31 4.58
N THR A 259 11.16 -4.62 4.15
CA THR A 259 9.97 -4.32 4.97
C THR A 259 9.28 -5.59 5.49
N LEU A 260 9.16 -6.63 4.64
CA LEU A 260 8.56 -7.90 5.06
C LEU A 260 9.49 -8.68 5.99
N GLN A 261 10.80 -8.61 5.79
CA GLN A 261 11.78 -9.21 6.70
C GLN A 261 11.73 -8.54 8.09
N GLN A 262 11.63 -7.22 8.13
CA GLN A 262 11.43 -6.46 9.37
C GLN A 262 10.14 -6.86 10.08
N LYS A 263 9.04 -7.01 9.35
CA LYS A 263 7.77 -7.47 9.90
C LYS A 263 7.88 -8.88 10.50
N ILE A 264 8.55 -9.81 9.81
CA ILE A 264 8.82 -11.17 10.31
C ILE A 264 9.64 -11.10 11.61
N PHE A 265 10.71 -10.32 11.62
CA PHE A 265 11.55 -10.10 12.80
C PHE A 265 10.74 -9.62 14.00
N VAL A 266 9.88 -8.62 13.81
CA VAL A 266 9.01 -8.08 14.89
C VAL A 266 8.08 -9.16 15.46
N LEU A 267 7.42 -9.94 14.60
CA LEU A 267 6.50 -10.99 15.03
C LEU A 267 7.23 -12.13 15.74
N GLN A 268 8.43 -12.49 15.28
CA GLN A 268 9.29 -13.47 15.97
C GLN A 268 9.70 -12.97 17.35
N THR A 269 10.09 -11.69 17.46
CA THR A 269 10.45 -11.04 18.72
C THR A 269 9.26 -10.99 19.69
N TYR A 270 8.07 -10.66 19.19
CA TYR A 270 6.83 -10.69 19.98
C TYR A 270 6.61 -12.07 20.60
N ILE A 271 6.68 -13.13 19.80
CA ILE A 271 6.47 -14.51 20.29
C ILE A 271 7.56 -14.88 21.32
N ALA A 272 8.82 -14.54 21.03
CA ALA A 272 9.91 -14.82 21.96
C ALA A 272 9.71 -14.13 23.31
N PHE A 273 9.15 -12.93 23.36
CA PHE A 273 8.84 -12.24 24.63
C PHE A 273 7.69 -12.89 25.39
N ILE A 274 6.65 -13.34 24.71
CA ILE A 274 5.51 -14.01 25.36
C ILE A 274 5.93 -15.36 25.96
N GLU A 275 6.78 -16.12 25.26
CA GLU A 275 7.19 -17.46 25.70
C GLU A 275 8.27 -17.44 26.79
N LYS A 276 9.04 -16.38 26.89
CA LYS A 276 10.14 -16.26 27.87
C LYS A 276 9.67 -15.58 29.16
N LYS A 277 10.26 -15.99 30.29
CA LYS A 277 10.14 -15.21 31.54
C LYS A 277 10.81 -13.82 31.31
N PRO A 278 10.33 -12.74 31.98
CA PRO A 278 10.81 -11.38 31.75
C PRO A 278 12.35 -11.23 31.78
N LYS A 279 13.03 -11.89 32.74
CA LYS A 279 14.51 -11.85 32.82
C LYS A 279 15.18 -12.45 31.57
N ALA A 280 14.70 -13.58 31.06
CA ALA A 280 15.22 -14.21 29.85
C ALA A 280 14.85 -13.44 28.58
N ALA A 281 13.68 -12.80 28.56
CA ALA A 281 13.26 -11.88 27.50
C ALA A 281 14.15 -10.63 27.45
N GLY A 282 14.55 -10.09 28.63
CA GLY A 282 15.51 -9.00 28.73
C GLY A 282 16.87 -9.38 28.15
N GLY A 283 17.42 -10.55 28.54
CA GLY A 283 18.65 -11.04 27.95
C GLY A 283 18.58 -11.11 26.41
N PHE A 284 17.52 -11.73 25.88
CA PHE A 284 17.28 -11.79 24.44
C PHE A 284 17.19 -10.39 23.77
N PHE A 285 16.53 -9.42 24.42
CA PHE A 285 16.44 -8.06 23.89
C PHE A 285 17.81 -7.38 23.79
N TYR A 286 18.67 -7.55 24.80
CA TYR A 286 20.01 -6.94 24.80
C TYR A 286 20.98 -7.64 23.83
N GLU A 287 20.72 -8.89 23.45
CA GLU A 287 21.46 -9.59 22.39
C GLU A 287 21.10 -9.08 20.98
N LEU A 288 19.97 -8.41 20.79
CA LEU A 288 19.62 -7.79 19.51
C LEU A 288 20.63 -6.71 19.13
N SER A 289 20.92 -6.59 17.82
CA SER A 289 21.78 -5.52 17.31
C SER A 289 21.19 -4.13 17.62
N SER A 290 22.04 -3.10 17.72
CA SER A 290 21.61 -1.71 17.94
C SER A 290 20.62 -1.25 16.88
N LYS A 291 20.76 -1.68 15.61
CA LYS A 291 19.83 -1.37 14.52
C LYS A 291 18.44 -1.97 14.80
N GLN A 292 18.37 -3.20 15.27
CA GLN A 292 17.12 -3.89 15.59
C GLN A 292 16.42 -3.27 16.79
N ARG A 293 17.14 -2.95 17.87
CA ARG A 293 16.57 -2.27 19.04
C ARG A 293 16.03 -0.88 18.67
N LYS A 294 16.80 -0.09 17.92
CA LYS A 294 16.36 1.22 17.42
C LYS A 294 15.14 1.10 16.49
N TYR A 295 15.04 0.06 15.69
CA TYR A 295 13.85 -0.20 14.88
C TYR A 295 12.62 -0.44 15.75
N LEU A 296 12.73 -1.29 16.78
CA LEU A 296 11.62 -1.56 17.72
C LEU A 296 11.14 -0.30 18.45
N SER A 297 12.04 0.59 18.88
CA SER A 297 11.65 1.81 19.60
C SER A 297 11.05 2.91 18.71
N ASN A 298 11.48 3.01 17.45
CA ASN A 298 11.12 4.14 16.59
C ASN A 298 9.97 3.85 15.62
N ASP A 299 9.76 2.60 15.22
CA ASP A 299 8.73 2.26 14.26
C ASP A 299 7.33 2.41 14.86
N THR A 300 6.38 2.87 14.03
CA THR A 300 5.00 3.17 14.44
C THR A 300 3.98 2.09 14.04
N ASN A 301 4.44 0.98 13.47
CA ASN A 301 3.55 -0.13 13.12
C ASN A 301 3.01 -0.79 14.40
N MET A 302 1.75 -1.19 14.38
CA MET A 302 1.08 -1.78 15.56
C MET A 302 1.81 -2.99 16.13
N SER A 303 2.28 -3.92 15.29
CA SER A 303 3.04 -5.09 15.75
C SER A 303 4.32 -4.69 16.46
N THR A 304 5.01 -3.64 15.97
CA THR A 304 6.22 -3.11 16.60
C THR A 304 5.89 -2.45 17.92
N LEU A 305 4.84 -1.63 17.97
CA LEU A 305 4.38 -0.99 19.21
C LEU A 305 3.97 -2.03 20.26
N SER A 306 3.28 -3.10 19.85
CA SER A 306 2.93 -4.21 20.75
C SER A 306 4.17 -4.89 21.33
N THR A 307 5.19 -5.11 20.48
CA THR A 307 6.47 -5.71 20.91
C THR A 307 7.25 -4.76 21.81
N TYR A 308 7.33 -3.47 21.45
CA TYR A 308 8.05 -2.45 22.25
C TYR A 308 7.35 -2.13 23.58
N LEU A 309 6.03 -2.27 23.65
CA LEU A 309 5.31 -2.13 24.93
C LEU A 309 5.82 -3.11 25.97
N TYR A 310 6.18 -4.34 25.58
CA TYR A 310 6.82 -5.31 26.46
C TYR A 310 8.19 -4.83 26.92
N VAL A 311 9.00 -4.28 26.02
CA VAL A 311 10.33 -3.74 26.34
C VAL A 311 10.20 -2.60 27.33
N ALA A 312 9.43 -1.59 27.00
CA ALA A 312 9.25 -0.40 27.84
C ALA A 312 8.67 -0.72 29.23
N GLY A 313 7.67 -1.61 29.28
CA GLY A 313 6.97 -1.90 30.52
C GLY A 313 7.58 -3.00 31.38
N LEU A 314 8.25 -4.01 30.79
CA LEU A 314 8.69 -5.21 31.54
C LEU A 314 10.22 -5.39 31.57
N ILE A 315 10.96 -4.79 30.62
CA ILE A 315 12.43 -4.88 30.56
C ILE A 315 13.06 -3.59 31.09
N GLU A 316 12.67 -2.44 30.55
CA GLU A 316 13.19 -1.11 30.92
C GLU A 316 12.42 -0.49 32.10
N GLU A 317 11.23 -1.01 32.39
CA GLU A 317 10.35 -0.54 33.47
C GLU A 317 10.09 0.97 33.48
N SER A 318 10.02 1.55 32.27
CA SER A 318 9.83 2.98 32.06
C SER A 318 8.35 3.33 31.92
N TYR A 319 7.79 4.03 32.91
CA TYR A 319 6.39 4.51 32.83
C TYR A 319 6.18 5.48 31.65
N SER A 320 7.13 6.42 31.43
CA SER A 320 7.03 7.42 30.38
C SER A 320 7.04 6.80 28.99
N GLU A 321 7.96 5.86 28.72
CA GLU A 321 8.02 5.16 27.44
C GLU A 321 6.81 4.26 27.21
N THR A 322 6.31 3.62 28.25
CA THR A 322 5.10 2.80 28.20
C THR A 322 3.89 3.66 27.83
N THR A 323 3.70 4.80 28.50
CA THR A 323 2.61 5.74 28.21
C THR A 323 2.71 6.30 26.78
N TYR A 324 3.89 6.72 26.36
CA TYR A 324 4.14 7.21 25.01
C TYR A 324 3.82 6.12 23.95
N THR A 325 4.20 4.88 24.19
CA THR A 325 3.89 3.76 23.30
C THR A 325 2.38 3.52 23.19
N MET A 326 1.64 3.65 24.30
CA MET A 326 0.19 3.55 24.31
C MET A 326 -0.51 4.67 23.54
N GLU A 327 -0.03 5.91 23.65
CA GLU A 327 -0.56 7.02 22.86
C GLU A 327 -0.35 6.80 21.35
N ARG A 328 0.84 6.35 20.96
CA ARG A 328 1.15 5.99 19.57
C ARG A 328 0.26 4.86 19.05
N GLN A 329 -0.08 3.89 19.89
CA GLN A 329 -0.96 2.78 19.54
C GLN A 329 -2.34 3.27 19.08
N VAL A 330 -2.95 4.21 19.80
CA VAL A 330 -4.28 4.75 19.44
C VAL A 330 -4.27 5.36 18.04
N VAL A 331 -3.19 6.09 17.71
CA VAL A 331 -3.02 6.69 16.38
C VAL A 331 -2.78 5.62 15.31
N SER A 332 -1.92 4.65 15.59
CA SER A 332 -1.53 3.61 14.63
C SER A 332 -2.67 2.63 14.34
N LEU A 333 -3.46 2.27 15.36
CA LEU A 333 -4.63 1.42 15.18
C LEU A 333 -5.70 2.06 14.28
N LYS A 334 -5.82 3.39 14.30
CA LYS A 334 -6.75 4.11 13.41
C LYS A 334 -6.31 4.08 11.95
N LYS A 335 -5.02 3.89 11.67
CA LYS A 335 -4.47 3.81 10.30
C LYS A 335 -4.73 2.47 9.63
N ILE A 336 -4.96 1.39 10.40
CA ILE A 336 -5.22 0.06 9.86
C ILE A 336 -6.62 0.01 9.26
N GLN A 337 -6.71 -0.23 7.96
CA GLN A 337 -7.96 -0.28 7.22
C GLN A 337 -8.59 -1.68 7.22
N GLU A 338 -7.77 -2.72 7.18
CA GLU A 338 -8.20 -4.11 7.17
C GLU A 338 -8.81 -4.49 8.52
N SER A 339 -10.12 -4.72 8.55
CA SER A 339 -10.86 -4.95 9.81
C SER A 339 -10.32 -6.14 10.63
N GLY A 340 -9.93 -7.23 9.96
CA GLY A 340 -9.39 -8.42 10.63
C GLY A 340 -7.99 -8.19 11.19
N ARG A 341 -7.11 -7.54 10.43
CA ARG A 341 -5.79 -7.16 10.92
C ARG A 341 -5.90 -6.20 12.10
N LYS A 342 -6.78 -5.22 12.01
CA LYS A 342 -7.02 -4.26 13.09
C LYS A 342 -7.45 -4.96 14.39
N ALA A 343 -8.38 -5.91 14.30
CA ALA A 343 -8.83 -6.67 15.45
C ALA A 343 -7.70 -7.54 16.05
N ALA A 344 -6.95 -8.25 15.20
CA ALA A 344 -5.81 -9.06 15.63
C ALA A 344 -4.73 -8.21 16.32
N GLU A 345 -4.30 -7.11 15.70
CA GLU A 345 -3.28 -6.20 16.26
C GLU A 345 -3.73 -5.59 17.61
N ALA A 346 -5.03 -5.26 17.74
CA ALA A 346 -5.59 -4.77 19.01
C ALA A 346 -5.53 -5.85 20.12
N ILE A 347 -5.87 -7.10 19.81
CA ILE A 347 -5.80 -8.21 20.76
C ILE A 347 -4.35 -8.45 21.19
N LEU A 348 -3.42 -8.45 20.24
CA LEU A 348 -1.99 -8.67 20.55
C LEU A 348 -1.43 -7.54 21.43
N PHE A 349 -1.82 -6.30 21.17
CA PHE A 349 -1.43 -5.17 22.00
C PHE A 349 -2.01 -5.26 23.41
N ASP A 350 -3.32 -5.54 23.53
CA ASP A 350 -3.99 -5.71 24.84
C ASP A 350 -3.36 -6.83 25.67
N ARG A 351 -2.92 -7.90 25.02
CA ARG A 351 -2.20 -9.00 25.70
C ARG A 351 -0.90 -8.52 26.35
N MET A 352 -0.09 -7.73 25.63
CA MET A 352 1.13 -7.14 26.19
C MET A 352 0.81 -6.15 27.31
N LEU A 353 -0.22 -5.33 27.13
CA LEU A 353 -0.66 -4.37 28.14
C LEU A 353 -1.11 -5.06 29.43
N LYS A 354 -1.80 -6.19 29.34
CA LYS A 354 -2.18 -6.99 30.51
C LYS A 354 -0.97 -7.51 31.30
N LEU A 355 0.10 -7.91 30.61
CA LEU A 355 1.34 -8.31 31.26
C LEU A 355 2.00 -7.13 31.99
N VAL A 356 2.05 -5.96 31.38
CA VAL A 356 2.59 -4.73 31.99
C VAL A 356 1.76 -4.34 33.22
N LYS A 357 0.43 -4.30 33.11
CA LYS A 357 -0.47 -3.98 34.24
C LYS A 357 -0.35 -4.97 35.37
N LYS A 358 -0.15 -6.26 35.10
CA LYS A 358 0.06 -7.29 36.12
C LYS A 358 1.36 -7.04 36.89
N LYS A 359 2.42 -6.56 36.23
CA LYS A 359 3.70 -6.27 36.89
C LYS A 359 3.67 -4.95 37.66
N HIS A 360 2.99 -3.93 37.07
CA HIS A 360 2.91 -2.58 37.64
C HIS A 360 1.45 -2.14 37.87
N PRO A 361 0.78 -2.70 38.89
CA PRO A 361 -0.63 -2.42 39.17
C PRO A 361 -0.90 -0.97 39.58
N SER A 362 0.13 -0.23 40.02
CA SER A 362 0.04 1.20 40.38
C SER A 362 0.10 2.14 39.17
N TRP A 363 0.52 1.65 38.02
CA TRP A 363 0.58 2.49 36.81
C TRP A 363 -0.84 2.74 36.28
N ARG A 364 -1.16 4.04 36.09
CA ARG A 364 -2.46 4.46 35.55
C ARG A 364 -2.31 4.80 34.08
N PHE A 365 -3.02 4.06 33.21
CA PHE A 365 -3.08 4.25 31.77
C PHE A 365 -4.52 4.48 31.33
#